data_839acf51a6d9b006369b6faecb5f2e7a
#
_entry.id   839acf51a6d9b006369b6faecb5f2e7a
#
_cell.length_a   1.000
_cell.length_b   1.000
_cell.length_c   1.000
_cell.angle_alpha   90.00
_cell.angle_beta   90.00
_cell.angle_gamma   90.00
#
_symmetry.space_group_name_H-M   'P 1'
#
loop_
_entity.id
_entity.type
_entity.pdbx_description
1 polymer ?
#
loop_
_entity_poly.entity_id
_entity_poly.type
_entity_poly.pdbx_seq_one_letter_code
_entity_poly.pdbx_strand_id
1 'polypeptide(L)' 'MNKQLLMSVLAKNGHKQSDLAKLLCLSLSRTNAKINETDGAQFNQNEIAVIKSNYKLTAKDIDEIFFAQKVS' A
#
# COMPACT_ATOMS: atom_id res chain seq x y z
N MET A 1 -8.21 -3.87 -2.19
CA MET A 1 -7.44 -2.68 -1.80
C MET A 1 -7.77 -1.51 -2.71
N ASN A 2 -7.77 -0.30 -2.20
CA ASN A 2 -7.95 0.88 -3.03
C ASN A 2 -6.59 1.36 -3.55
N LYS A 3 -6.22 0.90 -4.72
CA LYS A 3 -4.94 1.22 -5.35
C LYS A 3 -4.76 2.72 -5.56
N GLN A 4 -5.82 3.42 -5.96
CA GLN A 4 -5.72 4.85 -6.25
C GLN A 4 -5.41 5.66 -5.00
N LEU A 5 -5.98 5.30 -3.86
CA LEU A 5 -5.68 5.97 -2.60
C LEU A 5 -4.23 5.72 -2.19
N LEU A 6 -3.74 4.50 -2.35
CA LEU A 6 -2.34 4.19 -2.05
C LEU A 6 -1.41 5.00 -2.96
N MET A 7 -1.70 5.07 -4.25
CA MET A 7 -0.89 5.86 -5.18
C MET A 7 -0.90 7.34 -4.80
N SER A 8 -2.05 7.87 -4.34
CA SER A 8 -2.16 9.24 -3.85
C SER A 8 -1.25 9.49 -2.65
N VAL A 9 -1.22 8.56 -1.71
CA VAL A 9 -0.35 8.67 -0.53
C VAL A 9 1.10 8.73 -0.94
N LEU A 10 1.51 7.85 -1.85
CA LEU A 10 2.88 7.86 -2.36
C LEU A 10 3.21 9.19 -3.04
N ALA A 11 2.32 9.65 -3.91
CA ALA A 11 2.54 10.89 -4.65
C ALA A 11 2.66 12.11 -3.72
N LYS A 12 1.82 12.17 -2.68
CA LYS A 12 1.89 13.27 -1.70
C LYS A 12 3.24 13.31 -0.98
N ASN A 13 3.89 12.17 -0.84
CA ASN A 13 5.19 12.07 -0.18
C ASN A 13 6.36 12.10 -1.16
N GLY A 14 6.09 12.34 -2.44
CA GLY A 14 7.12 12.36 -3.46
C GLY A 14 7.72 10.99 -3.73
N HIS A 15 6.98 9.93 -3.46
CA HIS A 15 7.45 8.55 -3.60
C HIS A 15 6.88 7.89 -4.84
N LYS A 16 7.64 6.94 -5.36
CA LYS A 16 7.21 6.04 -6.43
C LYS A 16 7.03 4.64 -5.86
N GLN A 17 6.55 3.72 -6.68
CA GLN A 17 6.42 2.32 -6.28
C GLN A 17 7.77 1.72 -5.87
N SER A 18 8.86 2.13 -6.53
CA SER A 18 10.20 1.67 -6.16
C SER A 18 10.60 2.12 -4.75
N ASP A 19 10.17 3.32 -4.34
CA ASP A 19 10.42 3.79 -2.98
C ASP A 19 9.66 2.96 -1.96
N LEU A 20 8.42 2.61 -2.27
CA LEU A 20 7.63 1.73 -1.42
C LEU A 20 8.27 0.35 -1.32
N ALA A 21 8.76 -0.18 -2.42
CA ALA A 21 9.45 -1.47 -2.43
C ALA A 21 10.66 -1.45 -1.50
N LYS A 22 11.47 -0.39 -1.57
CA LYS A 22 12.62 -0.24 -0.70
C LYS A 22 12.21 -0.15 0.76
N LEU A 23 11.16 0.59 1.06
CA LEU A 23 10.64 0.74 2.41
C LEU A 23 10.24 -0.61 3.00
N LEU A 24 9.64 -1.46 2.20
CA LEU A 24 9.16 -2.77 2.62
C LEU A 24 10.18 -3.89 2.45
N CYS A 25 11.38 -3.56 1.96
CA CYS A 25 12.43 -4.53 1.66
C CYS A 25 11.98 -5.61 0.67
N LEU A 26 11.20 -5.19 -0.32
CA LEU A 26 10.68 -6.06 -1.37
C LEU A 26 11.27 -5.66 -2.71
N SER A 27 11.24 -6.60 -3.66
CA SER A 27 11.52 -6.25 -5.05
C SER A 27 10.38 -5.39 -5.60
N LEU A 28 10.68 -4.62 -6.64
CA LEU A 28 9.64 -3.84 -7.32
C LEU A 28 8.55 -4.74 -7.90
N SER A 29 8.96 -5.85 -8.48
CA SER A 29 8.03 -6.83 -9.05
C SER A 29 7.05 -7.36 -8.00
N ARG A 30 7.58 -7.71 -6.83
CA ARG A 30 6.74 -8.22 -5.75
C ARG A 30 5.81 -7.15 -5.19
N THR A 31 6.30 -5.93 -5.08
CA THR A 31 5.49 -4.79 -4.63
C THR A 31 4.35 -4.54 -5.61
N ASN A 32 4.64 -4.54 -6.91
CA ASN A 32 3.62 -4.38 -7.94
C ASN A 32 2.57 -5.49 -7.86
N ALA A 33 3.00 -6.73 -7.65
CA ALA A 33 2.07 -7.86 -7.52
C ALA A 33 1.10 -7.63 -6.36
N LYS A 34 1.60 -7.13 -5.23
CA LYS A 34 0.77 -6.85 -4.06
C LYS A 34 -0.18 -5.66 -4.30
N ILE A 35 0.30 -4.63 -4.97
CA ILE A 35 -0.54 -3.47 -5.31
C ILE A 35 -1.68 -3.87 -6.23
N ASN A 36 -1.39 -4.70 -7.21
CA ASN A 36 -2.39 -5.16 -8.19
C ASN A 36 -3.13 -6.42 -7.73
N GLU A 37 -2.75 -6.96 -6.58
CA GLU A 37 -3.32 -8.19 -6.04
C GLU A 37 -3.26 -9.35 -7.03
N THR A 38 -2.17 -9.41 -7.79
CA THR A 38 -1.93 -10.44 -8.80
C THR A 38 -1.80 -11.80 -8.12
N ASP A 39 -2.56 -12.78 -8.59
CA ASP A 39 -2.55 -14.15 -8.06
C ASP A 39 -2.78 -14.21 -6.55
N GLY A 40 -3.59 -13.29 -6.03
CA GLY A 40 -3.92 -13.25 -4.60
C GLY A 40 -2.87 -12.61 -3.73
N ALA A 41 -1.84 -11.98 -4.32
CA ALA A 41 -0.81 -11.29 -3.54
C ALA A 41 -1.44 -10.11 -2.79
N GLN A 42 -1.07 -9.97 -1.51
CA GLN A 42 -1.58 -8.90 -0.66
C GLN A 42 -0.49 -8.43 0.29
N PHE A 43 -0.62 -7.19 0.76
CA PHE A 43 0.24 -6.71 1.84
C PHE A 43 -0.15 -7.40 3.14
N ASN A 44 0.86 -7.85 3.88
CA ASN A 44 0.62 -8.45 5.18
C ASN A 44 0.50 -7.36 6.26
N GLN A 45 0.16 -7.77 7.49
CA GLN A 45 -0.04 -6.81 8.58
C GLN A 45 1.21 -6.01 8.91
N ASN A 46 2.38 -6.64 8.87
CA ASN A 46 3.62 -5.94 9.14
C ASN A 46 3.90 -4.87 8.09
N GLU A 47 3.66 -5.20 6.83
CA GLU A 47 3.85 -4.25 5.73
C GLU A 47 2.88 -3.07 5.84
N ILE A 48 1.63 -3.36 6.17
CA ILE A 48 0.63 -2.32 6.37
C ILE A 48 1.01 -1.41 7.55
N ALA A 49 1.52 -1.99 8.62
CA ALA A 49 1.97 -1.22 9.78
C ALA A 49 3.15 -0.30 9.43
N VAL A 50 4.08 -0.77 8.61
CA VAL A 50 5.20 0.05 8.14
C VAL A 50 4.68 1.21 7.29
N ILE A 51 3.76 0.94 6.38
CA ILE A 51 3.14 1.97 5.54
C ILE A 51 2.43 3.01 6.41
N LYS A 52 1.63 2.55 7.36
CA LYS A 52 0.91 3.45 8.28
C LYS A 52 1.86 4.38 9.02
N SER A 53 2.92 3.81 9.59
CA SER A 53 3.89 4.56 10.38
C SER A 53 4.70 5.53 9.50
N ASN A 54 5.18 5.04 8.37
CA ASN A 54 6.06 5.83 7.51
C ASN A 54 5.35 7.02 6.87
N TYR A 55 4.10 6.85 6.47
CA TYR A 55 3.32 7.90 5.80
C TYR A 55 2.37 8.61 6.77
N LYS A 56 2.45 8.32 8.05
CA LYS A 56 1.65 8.96 9.10
C LYS A 56 0.16 8.87 8.81
N LEU A 57 -0.27 7.68 8.45
CA LEU A 57 -1.68 7.42 8.14
C LEU A 57 -2.46 7.13 9.40
N THR A 58 -3.75 7.50 9.39
CA THR A 58 -4.64 7.16 10.49
C THR A 58 -5.21 5.76 10.30
N ALA A 59 -5.84 5.22 11.34
CA ALA A 59 -6.54 3.95 11.23
C ALA A 59 -7.62 4.02 10.13
N LYS A 60 -8.29 5.16 10.02
CA LYS A 60 -9.29 5.37 8.98
C LYS A 60 -8.68 5.30 7.58
N ASP A 61 -7.51 5.92 7.39
CA ASP A 61 -6.81 5.87 6.11
C ASP A 61 -6.47 4.43 5.74
N ILE A 62 -5.97 3.66 6.69
CA ILE A 62 -5.63 2.26 6.48
C ILE A 62 -6.87 1.46 6.10
N ASP A 63 -7.98 1.67 6.78
CA ASP A 63 -9.24 1.00 6.45
C ASP A 63 -9.67 1.33 5.03
N GLU A 64 -9.59 2.60 4.63
CA GLU A 64 -10.00 3.03 3.30
C GLU A 64 -9.10 2.47 2.20
N ILE A 65 -7.80 2.36 2.46
CA ILE A 65 -6.85 1.86 1.47
C ILE A 65 -6.88 0.35 1.37
N PHE A 66 -6.79 -0.34 2.50
CA PHE A 66 -6.52 -1.78 2.52
C PHE A 66 -7.75 -2.64 2.82
N PHE A 67 -8.70 -2.14 3.57
CA PHE A 67 -9.81 -2.93 4.07
C PHE A 67 -11.17 -2.46 3.57
N ALA A 68 -11.22 -1.35 2.85
CA ALA A 68 -12.48 -0.90 2.28
C ALA A 68 -13.00 -1.93 1.29
N GLN A 69 -14.16 -2.47 1.57
CA GLN A 69 -14.82 -3.34 0.61
C GLN A 69 -15.71 -2.47 -0.26
N LYS A 70 -15.54 -2.65 -1.55
CA LYS A 70 -16.49 -2.04 -2.47
C LYS A 70 -17.82 -2.69 -2.28
N VAL A 71 -18.70 -1.99 -1.64
CA VAL A 71 -20.11 -2.34 -1.70
C VAL A 71 -20.60 -1.75 -3.00
N SER A 72 -20.74 -2.58 -3.95
CA SER A 72 -21.38 -2.17 -5.18
C SER A 72 -22.88 -2.28 -5.03
#